data_11658d9dd9c41fe775ff83e7c18389c0
#
_entry.id   11658d9dd9c41fe775ff83e7c18389c0
#
_cell.length_a   1.000
_cell.length_b   1.000
_cell.length_c   1.000
_cell.angle_alpha   90.00
_cell.angle_beta   90.00
_cell.angle_gamma   90.00
#
_symmetry.space_group_name_H-M   'P 1'
#
loop_
_entity.id
_entity.type
_entity.pdbx_description
1 polymer ?
#
loop_
_entity_poly.entity_id
_entity_poly.type
_entity_poly.pdbx_seq_one_letter_code
_entity_poly.pdbx_strand_id
1 'polypeptide(L)'
;MLVGLAASTVWGQTSLADFQKSLQEKAPFQPADFAALQLNQPVVRLAPTSNKQEIAVTGLVNIRAGAEEFLRSYRESMTQKTNSAILEIGSFGPEPSINDLAGLTLDAGDIEDLKDCVVGDCQLKLSAPMIERFRNEINWDAPNYQLAVTNLFKQMLFEYVRDYRTRGEAALIEYNDKRDEVSLATEQRALNAGPSYINDLLTNAKSELQPADDSIVWSKIKFGLKPVIAINHIRIYKRDSETGPQVLIASNQLYANHYFNASLALTAFVNVPGATQGAYLVYENRSRADGLEGPFGKIKRGVVEKKAIEGLKAILEHSQASLGGSPLAANTDDYATYESYGWGQRLFGGIRPLLWLLVLSALIALLVLGKRRVDNVNASKAKSLKPESAKS
;
A
#
# COMPACT_ATOMS: atom_id res chain seq x y z
N MET A 1 34.56 -30.64 31.83
CA MET A 1 33.33 -31.16 31.23
C MET A 1 32.24 -30.15 31.52
N LEU A 2 32.12 -29.14 30.64
CA LEU A 2 31.10 -28.06 30.72
C LEU A 2 30.03 -28.44 29.71
N VAL A 3 28.89 -28.90 30.22
CA VAL A 3 27.69 -29.15 29.42
C VAL A 3 27.08 -27.79 29.11
N GLY A 4 27.27 -27.31 27.88
CA GLY A 4 26.57 -26.15 27.36
C GLY A 4 25.08 -26.51 27.17
N LEU A 5 24.24 -26.00 28.03
CA LEU A 5 22.79 -25.94 27.80
C LEU A 5 22.54 -25.04 26.58
N ALA A 6 22.38 -25.64 25.41
CA ALA A 6 21.74 -24.99 24.29
C ALA A 6 20.32 -24.70 24.72
N ALA A 7 20.00 -23.44 24.97
CA ALA A 7 18.65 -22.97 25.09
C ALA A 7 17.99 -23.12 23.69
N SER A 8 17.42 -24.29 23.45
CA SER A 8 16.41 -24.47 22.40
C SER A 8 15.26 -23.52 22.78
N THR A 9 15.14 -22.41 22.09
CA THR A 9 13.93 -21.56 22.09
C THR A 9 12.83 -22.40 21.46
N VAL A 10 12.29 -23.30 22.26
CA VAL A 10 11.05 -24.00 21.93
C VAL A 10 9.96 -22.96 21.87
N TRP A 11 9.35 -22.82 20.73
CA TRP A 11 8.04 -22.15 20.53
C TRP A 11 6.94 -22.94 21.28
N GLY A 12 7.23 -23.50 22.42
CA GLY A 12 6.32 -24.21 23.29
C GLY A 12 5.47 -23.18 24.04
N GLN A 13 4.17 -23.23 23.80
CA GLN A 13 3.12 -22.56 24.60
C GLN A 13 3.44 -21.09 24.92
N THR A 14 3.41 -20.22 23.93
CA THR A 14 3.45 -18.77 24.16
C THR A 14 2.21 -18.40 24.97
N SER A 15 2.35 -18.17 26.27
CA SER A 15 1.27 -17.70 27.10
C SER A 15 0.77 -16.34 26.61
N LEU A 16 -0.47 -15.96 26.95
CA LEU A 16 -0.99 -14.63 26.63
C LEU A 16 -0.05 -13.53 27.15
N ALA A 17 0.55 -13.71 28.32
CA ALA A 17 1.51 -12.75 28.88
C ALA A 17 2.80 -12.63 28.05
N ASP A 18 3.36 -13.75 27.57
CA ASP A 18 4.56 -13.75 26.73
C ASP A 18 4.28 -13.13 25.36
N PHE A 19 3.10 -13.42 24.77
CA PHE A 19 2.67 -12.79 23.54
C PHE A 19 2.54 -11.27 23.67
N GLN A 20 1.86 -10.80 24.72
CA GLN A 20 1.72 -9.37 25.00
C GLN A 20 3.07 -8.70 25.24
N LYS A 21 3.95 -9.33 26.04
CA LYS A 21 5.31 -8.84 26.28
C LYS A 21 6.10 -8.72 24.97
N SER A 22 6.08 -9.75 24.13
CA SER A 22 6.76 -9.73 22.84
C SER A 22 6.26 -8.60 21.92
N LEU A 23 4.96 -8.34 21.90
CA LEU A 23 4.37 -7.23 21.15
C LEU A 23 4.76 -5.86 21.73
N GLN A 24 4.89 -5.72 23.04
CA GLN A 24 5.36 -4.48 23.68
C GLN A 24 6.85 -4.20 23.41
N GLU A 25 7.65 -5.23 23.30
CA GLU A 25 9.10 -5.11 23.04
C GLU A 25 9.40 -4.82 21.56
N LYS A 26 8.62 -5.37 20.62
CA LYS A 26 8.94 -5.40 19.19
C LYS A 26 7.97 -4.62 18.30
N ALA A 27 6.82 -4.22 18.84
CA ALA A 27 5.78 -3.46 18.15
C ALA A 27 5.33 -2.28 19.04
N PRO A 28 4.66 -1.26 18.49
CA PRO A 28 4.35 -0.03 19.22
C PRO A 28 3.14 -0.14 20.18
N PHE A 29 2.83 -1.36 20.67
CA PHE A 29 1.68 -1.58 21.56
C PHE A 29 2.01 -1.28 23.01
N GLN A 30 1.02 -0.73 23.72
CA GLN A 30 1.10 -0.35 25.13
C GLN A 30 0.18 -1.25 25.98
N PRO A 31 0.39 -1.35 27.29
CA PRO A 31 -0.48 -2.15 28.19
C PRO A 31 -1.98 -1.83 28.04
N ALA A 32 -2.34 -0.55 27.83
CA ALA A 32 -3.71 -0.12 27.66
C ALA A 32 -4.37 -0.68 26.35
N ASP A 33 -3.57 -1.00 25.35
CA ASP A 33 -4.06 -1.57 24.09
C ASP A 33 -4.63 -2.97 24.29
N PHE A 34 -4.01 -3.74 25.17
CA PHE A 34 -4.48 -5.09 25.50
C PHE A 34 -5.79 -5.06 26.31
N ALA A 35 -6.02 -4.02 27.10
CA ALA A 35 -7.32 -3.82 27.75
C ALA A 35 -8.42 -3.50 26.70
N ALA A 36 -8.13 -2.70 25.68
CA ALA A 36 -9.07 -2.45 24.59
C ALA A 36 -9.41 -3.74 23.80
N LEU A 37 -8.41 -4.59 23.55
CA LEU A 37 -8.61 -5.89 22.91
C LEU A 37 -9.51 -6.84 23.71
N GLN A 38 -9.44 -6.81 25.05
CA GLN A 38 -10.35 -7.57 25.91
C GLN A 38 -11.80 -7.12 25.77
N LEU A 39 -12.01 -5.85 25.37
CA LEU A 39 -13.32 -5.28 25.04
C LEU A 39 -13.70 -5.46 23.57
N ASN A 40 -12.99 -6.33 22.84
CA ASN A 40 -13.18 -6.59 21.41
C ASN A 40 -12.97 -5.33 20.52
N GLN A 41 -12.13 -4.40 20.95
CA GLN A 41 -11.79 -3.20 20.17
C GLN A 41 -10.47 -3.42 19.41
N PRO A 42 -10.43 -3.32 18.08
CA PRO A 42 -9.20 -3.33 17.33
C PRO A 42 -8.30 -2.16 17.70
N VAL A 43 -7.01 -2.41 17.76
CA VAL A 43 -5.99 -1.39 18.07
C VAL A 43 -5.10 -1.17 16.87
N VAL A 44 -4.86 0.10 16.53
CA VAL A 44 -3.93 0.50 15.47
C VAL A 44 -2.97 1.55 16.01
N ARG A 45 -1.68 1.39 15.71
CA ARG A 45 -0.59 2.28 16.10
C ARG A 45 0.31 2.61 14.91
N LEU A 46 0.86 3.81 14.89
CA LEU A 46 1.99 4.14 14.04
C LEU A 46 3.25 3.49 14.62
N ALA A 47 4.03 2.84 13.78
CA ALA A 47 5.35 2.36 14.15
C ALA A 47 6.41 3.43 13.84
N PRO A 48 7.51 3.49 14.62
CA PRO A 48 8.61 4.40 14.34
C PRO A 48 9.25 4.10 12.97
N THR A 49 9.60 5.16 12.24
CA THR A 49 10.33 5.07 10.99
C THR A 49 11.56 5.97 11.03
N SER A 50 12.67 5.52 10.47
CA SER A 50 13.90 6.31 10.34
C SER A 50 13.90 7.17 9.07
N ASN A 51 13.09 6.81 8.08
CA ASN A 51 12.98 7.50 6.80
C ASN A 51 11.74 8.40 6.77
N LYS A 52 11.91 9.65 6.35
CA LYS A 52 10.81 10.63 6.26
C LYS A 52 9.80 10.32 5.16
N GLN A 53 10.16 9.52 4.16
CA GLN A 53 9.23 9.07 3.12
C GLN A 53 8.47 7.82 3.52
N GLU A 54 8.76 7.23 4.69
CA GLU A 54 8.16 5.99 5.15
C GLU A 54 7.06 6.24 6.18
N ILE A 55 5.95 5.56 6.02
CA ILE A 55 4.88 5.43 7.01
C ILE A 55 4.77 3.96 7.37
N ALA A 56 4.70 3.68 8.66
CA ALA A 56 4.50 2.34 9.18
C ALA A 56 3.31 2.33 10.15
N VAL A 57 2.39 1.38 9.95
CA VAL A 57 1.23 1.16 10.84
C VAL A 57 1.19 -0.30 11.25
N THR A 58 0.84 -0.54 12.51
CA THR A 58 0.65 -1.87 13.06
C THR A 58 -0.75 -1.97 13.67
N GLY A 59 -1.43 -3.07 13.39
CA GLY A 59 -2.78 -3.33 13.89
C GLY A 59 -2.86 -4.67 14.62
N LEU A 60 -3.76 -4.74 15.59
CA LEU A 60 -4.01 -5.93 16.40
C LEU A 60 -5.51 -6.07 16.68
N VAL A 61 -6.04 -7.27 16.46
CA VAL A 61 -7.44 -7.58 16.71
C VAL A 61 -7.62 -9.03 17.16
N ASN A 62 -8.57 -9.26 18.05
CA ASN A 62 -9.03 -10.60 18.42
C ASN A 62 -10.02 -11.14 17.40
N ILE A 63 -9.91 -12.41 17.05
CA ILE A 63 -10.86 -13.11 16.19
C ILE A 63 -11.24 -14.49 16.76
N ARG A 64 -12.44 -14.98 16.40
CA ARG A 64 -12.96 -16.28 16.84
C ARG A 64 -12.76 -17.39 15.81
N ALA A 65 -12.40 -17.05 14.61
CA ALA A 65 -12.17 -18.00 13.52
C ALA A 65 -10.91 -18.83 13.75
N GLY A 66 -10.91 -20.04 13.21
CA GLY A 66 -9.72 -20.86 13.07
C GLY A 66 -8.84 -20.42 11.90
N ALA A 67 -7.60 -20.92 11.84
CA ALA A 67 -6.63 -20.60 10.80
C ALA A 67 -7.14 -20.90 9.38
N GLU A 68 -7.86 -22.02 9.19
CA GLU A 68 -8.38 -22.41 7.88
C GLU A 68 -9.51 -21.49 7.41
N GLU A 69 -10.39 -21.07 8.32
CA GLU A 69 -11.45 -20.13 8.02
C GLU A 69 -10.88 -18.74 7.67
N PHE A 70 -9.89 -18.28 8.43
CA PHE A 70 -9.15 -17.06 8.11
C PHE A 70 -8.52 -17.14 6.72
N LEU A 71 -7.81 -18.24 6.40
CA LEU A 71 -7.19 -18.41 5.09
C LEU A 71 -8.18 -18.43 3.95
N ARG A 72 -9.33 -19.10 4.12
CA ARG A 72 -10.40 -19.11 3.11
C ARG A 72 -10.90 -17.69 2.85
N SER A 73 -11.25 -16.95 3.91
CA SER A 73 -11.71 -15.56 3.80
C SER A 73 -10.65 -14.66 3.16
N TYR A 74 -9.39 -14.82 3.53
CA TYR A 74 -8.30 -14.06 2.94
C TYR A 74 -8.15 -14.33 1.42
N ARG A 75 -8.17 -15.60 1.00
CA ARG A 75 -8.09 -15.99 -0.42
C ARG A 75 -9.26 -15.43 -1.24
N GLU A 76 -10.46 -15.47 -0.69
CA GLU A 76 -11.64 -14.87 -1.32
C GLU A 76 -11.46 -13.36 -1.52
N SER A 77 -10.88 -12.67 -0.53
CA SER A 77 -10.61 -11.23 -0.61
C SER A 77 -9.62 -10.83 -1.69
N MET A 78 -8.71 -11.74 -2.11
CA MET A 78 -7.72 -11.47 -3.16
C MET A 78 -8.32 -11.41 -4.57
N THR A 79 -9.53 -11.91 -4.76
CA THR A 79 -10.16 -12.01 -6.09
C THR A 79 -11.50 -11.31 -6.17
N GLN A 80 -12.01 -10.78 -5.07
CA GLN A 80 -13.32 -10.15 -4.97
C GLN A 80 -13.23 -8.70 -4.50
N LYS A 81 -14.16 -7.88 -4.98
CA LYS A 81 -14.34 -6.52 -4.47
C LYS A 81 -15.01 -6.57 -3.10
N THR A 82 -14.22 -6.56 -2.05
CA THR A 82 -14.72 -6.66 -0.68
C THR A 82 -15.24 -5.34 -0.11
N ASN A 83 -14.95 -4.22 -0.79
CA ASN A 83 -15.44 -2.88 -0.40
C ASN A 83 -15.44 -1.92 -1.61
N SER A 84 -16.05 -0.76 -1.46
CA SER A 84 -16.21 0.26 -2.52
C SER A 84 -14.93 1.00 -2.90
N ALA A 85 -13.85 0.87 -2.11
CA ALA A 85 -12.55 1.43 -2.47
C ALA A 85 -11.86 0.60 -3.56
N ILE A 86 -12.21 -0.69 -3.70
CA ILE A 86 -11.66 -1.57 -4.73
C ILE A 86 -12.48 -1.39 -6.01
N LEU A 87 -11.95 -0.64 -6.97
CA LEU A 87 -12.59 -0.39 -8.25
C LEU A 87 -12.51 -1.63 -9.17
N GLU A 88 -11.32 -2.21 -9.25
CA GLU A 88 -11.01 -3.38 -10.07
C GLU A 88 -10.01 -4.26 -9.33
N ILE A 89 -10.11 -5.57 -9.52
CA ILE A 89 -9.20 -6.55 -8.92
C ILE A 89 -9.12 -7.78 -9.80
N GLY A 90 -7.95 -8.41 -9.84
CA GLY A 90 -7.70 -9.67 -10.51
C GLY A 90 -6.37 -10.28 -10.09
N SER A 91 -6.09 -11.46 -10.60
CA SER A 91 -4.86 -12.20 -10.31
C SER A 91 -4.21 -12.70 -11.58
N PHE A 92 -2.90 -12.81 -11.55
CA PHE A 92 -2.15 -13.52 -12.58
C PHE A 92 -2.15 -15.02 -12.30
N GLY A 93 -2.34 -15.82 -13.36
CA GLY A 93 -2.18 -17.25 -13.28
C GLY A 93 -0.73 -17.68 -12.96
N PRO A 94 -0.48 -18.97 -12.68
CA PRO A 94 0.86 -19.51 -12.49
C PRO A 94 1.77 -19.21 -13.70
N GLU A 95 1.22 -19.30 -14.90
CA GLU A 95 1.80 -18.80 -16.16
C GLU A 95 1.04 -17.53 -16.54
N PRO A 96 1.61 -16.33 -16.28
CA PRO A 96 0.95 -15.07 -16.57
C PRO A 96 0.55 -14.92 -18.03
N SER A 97 -0.63 -14.38 -18.27
CA SER A 97 -1.15 -14.06 -19.60
C SER A 97 -1.72 -12.64 -19.67
N ILE A 98 -1.80 -12.07 -20.85
CA ILE A 98 -2.41 -10.75 -21.04
C ILE A 98 -3.89 -10.73 -20.63
N ASN A 99 -4.57 -11.88 -20.72
CA ASN A 99 -5.98 -12.02 -20.34
C ASN A 99 -6.20 -11.84 -18.82
N ASP A 100 -5.17 -12.08 -18.01
CA ASP A 100 -5.24 -11.84 -16.56
C ASP A 100 -5.49 -10.37 -16.22
N LEU A 101 -5.19 -9.47 -17.18
CA LEU A 101 -5.43 -8.01 -17.09
C LEU A 101 -6.67 -7.56 -17.87
N ALA A 102 -7.56 -8.47 -18.33
CA ALA A 102 -8.71 -8.11 -19.15
C ALA A 102 -9.60 -7.02 -18.49
N GLY A 103 -9.84 -7.15 -17.17
CA GLY A 103 -10.66 -6.21 -16.40
C GLY A 103 -9.97 -4.91 -15.97
N LEU A 104 -8.66 -4.74 -16.23
CA LEU A 104 -7.93 -3.53 -15.85
C LEU A 104 -8.22 -2.39 -16.83
N THR A 105 -8.47 -1.19 -16.29
CA THR A 105 -8.64 0.03 -17.08
C THR A 105 -7.71 1.15 -16.60
N LEU A 106 -7.26 2.02 -17.52
CA LEU A 106 -6.64 3.30 -17.16
C LEU A 106 -7.72 4.38 -17.07
N ASP A 107 -7.54 5.33 -16.16
CA ASP A 107 -8.39 6.51 -16.08
C ASP A 107 -8.06 7.49 -17.22
N ALA A 108 -9.07 8.21 -17.70
CA ALA A 108 -8.88 9.18 -18.77
C ALA A 108 -7.81 10.23 -18.44
N GLY A 109 -7.74 10.67 -17.17
CA GLY A 109 -6.69 11.60 -16.72
C GLY A 109 -5.28 11.01 -16.78
N ASP A 110 -5.12 9.72 -16.51
CA ASP A 110 -3.82 9.04 -16.64
C ASP A 110 -3.42 8.89 -18.11
N ILE A 111 -4.39 8.60 -18.98
CA ILE A 111 -4.15 8.53 -20.43
C ILE A 111 -3.69 9.89 -20.98
N GLU A 112 -4.32 10.99 -20.56
CA GLU A 112 -3.90 12.32 -20.99
C GLU A 112 -2.52 12.69 -20.45
N ASP A 113 -2.21 12.38 -19.18
CA ASP A 113 -0.90 12.64 -18.59
C ASP A 113 0.24 11.90 -19.33
N LEU A 114 -0.05 10.71 -19.90
CA LEU A 114 0.94 9.94 -20.65
C LEU A 114 1.39 10.59 -21.96
N LYS A 115 0.60 11.51 -22.53
CA LYS A 115 1.00 12.24 -23.75
C LYS A 115 2.26 13.09 -23.54
N ASP A 116 2.37 13.69 -22.37
CA ASP A 116 3.46 14.62 -22.04
C ASP A 116 4.58 13.95 -21.25
N CYS A 117 4.46 12.62 -20.97
CA CYS A 117 5.47 11.90 -20.23
C CYS A 117 6.81 11.84 -20.97
N VAL A 118 7.85 12.25 -20.25
CA VAL A 118 9.27 12.03 -20.62
C VAL A 118 10.00 11.45 -19.43
N VAL A 119 11.12 10.79 -19.69
CA VAL A 119 11.99 10.26 -18.62
C VAL A 119 12.42 11.42 -17.71
N GLY A 120 12.17 11.28 -16.43
CA GLY A 120 12.44 12.30 -15.40
C GLY A 120 11.32 13.31 -15.17
N ASP A 121 10.25 13.29 -15.97
CA ASP A 121 9.05 14.14 -15.79
C ASP A 121 7.80 13.42 -16.33
N CYS A 122 7.20 12.60 -15.50
CA CYS A 122 5.96 11.87 -15.80
C CYS A 122 5.06 11.84 -14.57
N GLN A 123 3.75 11.92 -14.78
CA GLN A 123 2.77 11.88 -13.68
C GLN A 123 2.46 10.45 -13.22
N LEU A 124 2.78 9.45 -14.05
CA LEU A 124 2.67 8.04 -13.70
C LEU A 124 4.06 7.49 -13.37
N LYS A 125 4.11 6.62 -12.37
CA LYS A 125 5.32 5.89 -12.00
C LYS A 125 5.58 4.79 -13.03
N LEU A 126 6.58 5.01 -13.86
CA LEU A 126 6.97 4.13 -14.97
C LEU A 126 8.50 4.03 -15.04
N SER A 127 9.01 2.96 -15.61
CA SER A 127 10.42 2.87 -15.97
C SER A 127 10.72 3.65 -17.25
N ALA A 128 11.98 4.01 -17.47
CA ALA A 128 12.40 4.68 -18.69
C ALA A 128 11.99 3.92 -19.96
N PRO A 129 12.17 2.58 -20.08
CA PRO A 129 11.69 1.83 -21.22
C PRO A 129 10.18 1.92 -21.44
N MET A 130 9.38 1.91 -20.36
CA MET A 130 7.91 2.03 -20.47
C MET A 130 7.51 3.43 -20.99
N ILE A 131 8.15 4.49 -20.51
CA ILE A 131 7.91 5.86 -20.97
C ILE A 131 8.23 5.98 -22.46
N GLU A 132 9.38 5.48 -22.89
CA GLU A 132 9.79 5.53 -24.31
C GLU A 132 8.86 4.71 -25.22
N ARG A 133 8.29 3.60 -24.74
CA ARG A 133 7.30 2.83 -25.49
C ARG A 133 6.03 3.63 -25.73
N PHE A 134 5.49 4.35 -24.75
CA PHE A 134 4.35 5.23 -24.96
C PHE A 134 4.64 6.31 -26.00
N ARG A 135 5.83 6.88 -26.00
CA ARG A 135 6.23 7.92 -26.96
C ARG A 135 6.38 7.38 -28.39
N ASN A 136 6.88 6.16 -28.53
CA ASN A 136 7.26 5.62 -29.83
C ASN A 136 6.18 4.73 -30.47
N GLU A 137 5.34 4.04 -29.66
CA GLU A 137 4.40 3.04 -30.16
C GLU A 137 2.96 3.60 -30.26
N ILE A 138 2.62 4.72 -29.59
CA ILE A 138 1.28 5.30 -29.63
C ILE A 138 1.17 6.36 -30.71
N ASN A 139 0.20 6.18 -31.63
CA ASN A 139 -0.25 7.26 -32.50
C ASN A 139 -1.30 8.11 -31.77
N TRP A 140 -0.87 9.21 -31.17
CA TRP A 140 -1.69 10.09 -30.34
C TRP A 140 -2.76 10.86 -31.14
N ASP A 141 -2.63 10.94 -32.47
CA ASP A 141 -3.61 11.57 -33.36
C ASP A 141 -4.72 10.60 -33.81
N ALA A 142 -4.57 9.31 -33.50
CA ALA A 142 -5.57 8.31 -33.86
C ALA A 142 -6.85 8.47 -33.03
N PRO A 143 -8.05 8.32 -33.63
CA PRO A 143 -9.33 8.50 -32.91
C PRO A 143 -9.52 7.52 -31.71
N ASN A 144 -8.82 6.40 -31.70
CA ASN A 144 -8.90 5.35 -30.68
C ASN A 144 -7.63 5.21 -29.84
N TYR A 145 -6.81 6.27 -29.73
CA TYR A 145 -5.55 6.22 -29.00
C TYR A 145 -5.72 5.77 -27.53
N GLN A 146 -6.84 6.11 -26.86
CA GLN A 146 -7.08 5.71 -25.47
C GLN A 146 -7.08 4.17 -25.30
N LEU A 147 -7.65 3.46 -26.27
CA LEU A 147 -7.63 1.99 -26.27
C LEU A 147 -6.21 1.47 -26.51
N ALA A 148 -5.47 2.06 -27.44
CA ALA A 148 -4.09 1.69 -27.73
C ALA A 148 -3.20 1.91 -26.50
N VAL A 149 -3.32 3.05 -25.81
CA VAL A 149 -2.62 3.36 -24.57
C VAL A 149 -2.92 2.32 -23.49
N THR A 150 -4.20 2.01 -23.24
CA THR A 150 -4.61 1.03 -22.24
C THR A 150 -4.07 -0.37 -22.57
N ASN A 151 -4.11 -0.76 -23.83
CA ASN A 151 -3.58 -2.06 -24.26
C ASN A 151 -2.06 -2.14 -24.14
N LEU A 152 -1.33 -1.10 -24.49
CA LEU A 152 0.12 -1.02 -24.32
C LEU A 152 0.49 -1.06 -22.83
N PHE A 153 -0.24 -0.35 -21.97
CA PHE A 153 -0.02 -0.41 -20.52
C PHE A 153 -0.19 -1.83 -19.97
N LYS A 154 -1.30 -2.49 -20.34
CA LYS A 154 -1.52 -3.91 -19.97
C LYS A 154 -0.41 -4.82 -20.46
N GLN A 155 0.02 -4.64 -21.70
CA GLN A 155 1.09 -5.43 -22.30
C GLN A 155 2.40 -5.29 -21.51
N MET A 156 2.76 -4.06 -21.14
CA MET A 156 3.97 -3.80 -20.35
C MET A 156 3.89 -4.38 -18.93
N LEU A 157 2.72 -4.30 -18.27
CA LEU A 157 2.53 -4.92 -16.95
C LEU A 157 2.59 -6.46 -17.03
N PHE A 158 2.01 -7.05 -18.06
CA PHE A 158 2.11 -8.49 -18.30
C PHE A 158 3.56 -8.93 -18.52
N GLU A 159 4.32 -8.24 -19.39
CA GLU A 159 5.72 -8.51 -19.65
C GLU A 159 6.56 -8.39 -18.38
N TYR A 160 6.31 -7.36 -17.58
CA TYR A 160 6.96 -7.13 -16.29
C TYR A 160 6.72 -8.27 -15.30
N VAL A 161 5.45 -8.71 -15.13
CA VAL A 161 5.12 -9.80 -14.20
C VAL A 161 5.70 -11.13 -14.69
N ARG A 162 5.69 -11.40 -15.99
CA ARG A 162 6.32 -12.59 -16.57
C ARG A 162 7.84 -12.59 -16.32
N ASP A 163 8.49 -11.47 -16.50
CA ASP A 163 9.92 -11.30 -16.24
C ASP A 163 10.23 -11.48 -14.74
N TYR A 164 9.41 -10.89 -13.87
CA TYR A 164 9.53 -11.09 -12.44
C TYR A 164 9.36 -12.56 -12.00
N ARG A 165 8.41 -13.30 -12.59
CA ARG A 165 8.26 -14.74 -12.34
C ARG A 165 9.52 -15.53 -12.70
N THR A 166 10.26 -15.10 -13.69
CA THR A 166 11.47 -15.78 -14.19
C THR A 166 12.72 -15.36 -13.42
N ARG A 167 12.91 -14.06 -13.15
CA ARG A 167 14.16 -13.50 -12.61
C ARG A 167 14.05 -13.03 -11.14
N GLY A 168 12.85 -13.07 -10.57
CA GLY A 168 12.62 -12.62 -9.19
C GLY A 168 12.99 -11.15 -8.96
N GLU A 169 13.68 -10.87 -7.86
CA GLU A 169 14.06 -9.51 -7.47
C GLU A 169 14.93 -8.78 -8.51
N ALA A 170 15.64 -9.50 -9.35
CA ALA A 170 16.45 -8.91 -10.42
C ALA A 170 15.62 -8.25 -11.54
N ALA A 171 14.31 -8.52 -11.59
CA ALA A 171 13.37 -7.89 -12.51
C ALA A 171 12.60 -6.73 -11.90
N LEU A 172 12.81 -6.38 -10.62
CA LEU A 172 12.07 -5.30 -9.97
C LEU A 172 12.32 -3.98 -10.68
N ILE A 173 11.22 -3.24 -10.89
CA ILE A 173 11.19 -2.01 -11.67
C ILE A 173 12.03 -0.89 -11.04
N GLU A 174 12.63 -0.10 -11.90
CA GLU A 174 13.22 1.20 -11.56
C GLU A 174 12.31 2.29 -12.12
N TYR A 175 11.76 3.11 -11.24
CA TYR A 175 10.89 4.23 -11.62
C TYR A 175 11.74 5.42 -12.07
N ASN A 176 11.42 5.95 -13.24
CA ASN A 176 12.08 7.10 -13.85
C ASN A 176 11.09 8.23 -14.16
N ASP A 177 10.00 8.29 -13.40
CA ASP A 177 8.97 9.33 -13.49
C ASP A 177 9.46 10.70 -12.99
N LYS A 178 10.54 10.73 -12.20
CA LYS A 178 11.19 11.94 -11.69
C LYS A 178 12.67 11.93 -12.03
N ARG A 179 13.33 13.09 -11.78
CA ARG A 179 14.79 13.23 -12.03
C ARG A 179 15.61 12.18 -11.29
N ASP A 180 15.21 11.92 -10.03
CA ASP A 180 15.88 10.93 -9.20
C ASP A 180 15.18 9.58 -9.43
N GLU A 181 15.94 8.62 -9.91
CA GLU A 181 15.49 7.25 -10.11
C GLU A 181 15.18 6.57 -8.78
N VAL A 182 14.10 5.79 -8.75
CA VAL A 182 13.70 5.03 -7.58
C VAL A 182 13.72 3.54 -7.89
N SER A 183 14.70 2.83 -7.33
CA SER A 183 14.80 1.37 -7.44
C SER A 183 13.87 0.69 -6.44
N LEU A 184 12.85 -0.02 -6.92
CA LEU A 184 11.92 -0.77 -6.07
C LEU A 184 12.66 -1.83 -5.23
N ALA A 185 13.68 -2.48 -5.78
CA ALA A 185 14.49 -3.46 -5.04
C ALA A 185 15.20 -2.83 -3.83
N THR A 186 15.73 -1.62 -4.00
CA THR A 186 16.37 -0.87 -2.91
C THR A 186 15.37 -0.45 -1.85
N GLU A 187 14.22 0.06 -2.28
CA GLU A 187 13.14 0.47 -1.38
C GLU A 187 12.58 -0.71 -0.58
N GLN A 188 12.35 -1.87 -1.20
CA GLN A 188 11.88 -3.08 -0.51
C GLN A 188 12.90 -3.60 0.51
N ARG A 189 14.19 -3.64 0.15
CA ARG A 189 15.24 -4.03 1.11
C ARG A 189 15.26 -3.14 2.33
N ALA A 190 15.07 -1.84 2.13
CA ALA A 190 15.03 -0.89 3.23
C ALA A 190 13.77 -1.04 4.10
N LEU A 191 12.59 -1.37 3.52
CA LEU A 191 11.40 -1.70 4.30
C LEU A 191 11.60 -2.98 5.13
N ASN A 192 12.21 -4.01 4.56
CA ASN A 192 12.50 -5.28 5.25
C ASN A 192 13.52 -5.14 6.39
N ALA A 193 14.44 -4.17 6.30
CA ALA A 193 15.46 -3.94 7.32
C ALA A 193 14.92 -3.23 8.58
N GLY A 194 13.70 -2.69 8.53
CA GLY A 194 13.10 -2.04 9.68
C GLY A 194 12.59 -3.02 10.75
N PRO A 195 12.45 -2.57 12.01
CA PRO A 195 11.93 -3.41 13.08
C PRO A 195 10.50 -3.86 12.76
N SER A 196 10.25 -5.18 12.84
CA SER A 196 8.95 -5.78 12.55
C SER A 196 8.77 -7.04 13.38
N TYR A 197 7.70 -7.09 14.15
CA TYR A 197 7.33 -8.28 14.91
C TYR A 197 7.04 -9.48 13.99
N ILE A 198 6.30 -9.24 12.91
CA ILE A 198 5.91 -10.32 11.98
C ILE A 198 7.12 -10.80 11.16
N ASN A 199 8.02 -9.92 10.77
CA ASN A 199 9.24 -10.32 10.06
C ASN A 199 10.14 -11.17 10.96
N ASP A 200 10.23 -10.87 12.25
CA ASP A 200 10.90 -11.70 13.23
C ASP A 200 10.26 -13.09 13.36
N LEU A 201 8.91 -13.17 13.34
CA LEU A 201 8.21 -14.45 13.33
C LEU A 201 8.53 -15.26 12.06
N LEU A 202 8.52 -14.63 10.89
CA LEU A 202 8.90 -15.26 9.62
C LEU A 202 10.32 -15.82 9.66
N THR A 203 11.26 -15.05 10.21
CA THR A 203 12.66 -15.43 10.28
C THR A 203 12.88 -16.58 11.26
N ASN A 204 12.30 -16.50 12.46
CA ASN A 204 12.51 -17.47 13.53
C ASN A 204 11.76 -18.78 13.30
N ALA A 205 10.59 -18.73 12.64
CA ALA A 205 9.78 -19.92 12.35
C ALA A 205 10.02 -20.50 10.95
N LYS A 206 11.01 -20.00 10.21
CA LYS A 206 11.25 -20.37 8.80
C LYS A 206 11.37 -21.87 8.56
N SER A 207 11.96 -22.62 9.49
CA SER A 207 12.12 -24.09 9.38
C SER A 207 10.81 -24.86 9.57
N GLU A 208 9.80 -24.26 10.23
CA GLU A 208 8.52 -24.89 10.55
C GLU A 208 7.39 -24.45 9.63
N LEU A 209 7.58 -23.30 8.94
CA LEU A 209 6.62 -22.74 8.03
C LEU A 209 6.70 -23.43 6.68
N GLN A 210 5.56 -23.92 6.19
CA GLN A 210 5.43 -24.48 4.86
C GLN A 210 4.74 -23.48 3.93
N PRO A 211 5.23 -23.31 2.68
CA PRO A 211 4.53 -22.54 1.66
C PRO A 211 3.12 -23.11 1.45
N ALA A 212 2.11 -22.26 1.50
CA ALA A 212 0.71 -22.63 1.30
C ALA A 212 0.09 -21.95 0.08
N ASP A 213 0.61 -20.79 -0.33
CA ASP A 213 0.16 -20.06 -1.51
C ASP A 213 1.25 -19.09 -2.00
N ASP A 214 1.28 -18.86 -3.32
CA ASP A 214 2.16 -17.91 -4.00
C ASP A 214 1.39 -17.29 -5.17
N SER A 215 0.87 -16.08 -4.96
CA SER A 215 -0.06 -15.42 -5.87
C SER A 215 0.42 -14.02 -6.22
N ILE A 216 0.25 -13.61 -7.49
CA ILE A 216 0.41 -12.21 -7.90
C ILE A 216 -0.97 -11.66 -8.21
N VAL A 217 -1.34 -10.61 -7.48
CA VAL A 217 -2.65 -9.95 -7.55
C VAL A 217 -2.47 -8.52 -8.01
N TRP A 218 -3.34 -8.05 -8.88
CA TRP A 218 -3.43 -6.63 -9.21
C TRP A 218 -4.75 -6.05 -8.73
N SER A 219 -4.73 -4.78 -8.39
CA SER A 219 -5.93 -4.05 -7.99
C SER A 219 -5.87 -2.60 -8.45
N LYS A 220 -7.03 -2.00 -8.71
CA LYS A 220 -7.22 -0.57 -8.88
C LYS A 220 -8.07 -0.09 -7.72
N ILE A 221 -7.49 0.77 -6.89
CA ILE A 221 -8.12 1.23 -5.66
C ILE A 221 -8.26 2.74 -5.64
N LYS A 222 -9.34 3.25 -5.06
CA LYS A 222 -9.47 4.67 -4.76
C LYS A 222 -8.48 5.06 -3.67
N PHE A 223 -7.55 5.96 -4.02
CA PHE A 223 -6.56 6.45 -3.08
C PHE A 223 -6.15 7.88 -3.45
N GLY A 224 -6.38 8.83 -2.53
CA GLY A 224 -6.02 10.22 -2.79
C GLY A 224 -6.84 10.87 -3.90
N LEU A 225 -6.17 11.60 -4.79
CA LEU A 225 -6.79 12.33 -5.92
C LEU A 225 -6.94 11.45 -7.16
N LYS A 226 -6.12 10.42 -7.29
CA LYS A 226 -6.13 9.48 -8.42
C LYS A 226 -6.22 8.06 -7.89
N PRO A 227 -6.94 7.16 -8.56
CA PRO A 227 -6.89 5.74 -8.26
C PRO A 227 -5.48 5.17 -8.44
N VAL A 228 -5.13 4.20 -7.61
CA VAL A 228 -3.85 3.51 -7.69
C VAL A 228 -4.06 2.13 -8.29
N ILE A 229 -3.35 1.84 -9.37
CA ILE A 229 -3.17 0.49 -9.90
C ILE A 229 -1.92 -0.06 -9.24
N ALA A 230 -2.07 -1.14 -8.46
CA ALA A 230 -0.98 -1.82 -7.79
C ALA A 230 -0.93 -3.29 -8.18
N ILE A 231 0.29 -3.83 -8.27
CA ILE A 231 0.55 -5.27 -8.40
C ILE A 231 1.31 -5.70 -7.15
N ASN A 232 0.83 -6.75 -6.50
CA ASN A 232 1.40 -7.27 -5.27
C ASN A 232 1.69 -8.76 -5.41
N HIS A 233 2.86 -9.20 -4.93
CA HIS A 233 3.19 -10.60 -4.75
C HIS A 233 2.85 -11.01 -3.32
N ILE A 234 1.92 -11.94 -3.19
CA ILE A 234 1.38 -12.44 -1.92
C ILE A 234 1.89 -13.85 -1.70
N ARG A 235 2.59 -14.07 -0.60
CA ARG A 235 3.08 -15.37 -0.16
C ARG A 235 2.45 -15.73 1.16
N ILE A 236 1.85 -16.91 1.24
CA ILE A 236 1.20 -17.44 2.43
C ILE A 236 1.99 -18.63 2.92
N TYR A 237 2.28 -18.64 4.21
CA TYR A 237 2.94 -19.74 4.89
C TYR A 237 2.03 -20.26 6.00
N LYS A 238 2.02 -21.57 6.18
CA LYS A 238 1.29 -22.27 7.24
C LYS A 238 2.22 -23.06 8.13
N ARG A 239 1.78 -23.27 9.35
CA ARG A 239 2.38 -24.21 10.29
C ARG A 239 1.26 -24.95 11.01
N ASP A 240 1.37 -26.28 11.09
CA ASP A 240 0.49 -27.11 11.89
C ASP A 240 0.94 -27.06 13.35
N SER A 241 0.32 -26.16 14.10
CA SER A 241 0.59 -25.95 15.52
C SER A 241 -0.65 -25.45 16.22
N GLU A 242 -0.92 -25.95 17.41
CA GLU A 242 -2.05 -25.48 18.22
C GLU A 242 -1.77 -24.12 18.87
N THR A 243 -0.50 -23.68 18.90
CA THR A 243 -0.09 -22.44 19.56
C THR A 243 0.85 -21.62 18.68
N GLY A 244 0.89 -20.30 18.92
CA GLY A 244 1.74 -19.36 18.19
C GLY A 244 1.24 -19.05 16.78
N PRO A 245 2.09 -18.54 15.90
CA PRO A 245 1.69 -18.16 14.53
C PRO A 245 1.40 -19.41 13.69
N GLN A 246 0.17 -19.53 13.23
CA GLN A 246 -0.28 -20.63 12.36
C GLN A 246 -0.29 -20.25 10.90
N VAL A 247 -0.52 -18.94 10.61
CA VAL A 247 -0.48 -18.40 9.26
C VAL A 247 0.33 -17.13 9.27
N LEU A 248 1.22 -17.01 8.30
CA LEU A 248 1.98 -15.81 8.02
C LEU A 248 1.78 -15.44 6.55
N ILE A 249 1.44 -14.18 6.29
CA ILE A 249 1.19 -13.66 4.95
C ILE A 249 2.13 -12.48 4.73
N ALA A 250 2.85 -12.49 3.62
CA ALA A 250 3.69 -11.39 3.17
C ALA A 250 3.18 -10.91 1.80
N SER A 251 2.86 -9.62 1.70
CA SER A 251 2.44 -8.95 0.48
C SER A 251 3.45 -7.88 0.11
N ASN A 252 4.23 -8.11 -0.93
CA ASN A 252 5.23 -7.18 -1.46
C ASN A 252 4.67 -6.49 -2.71
N GLN A 253 4.69 -5.17 -2.73
CA GLN A 253 4.34 -4.41 -3.93
C GLN A 253 5.38 -4.65 -5.03
N LEU A 254 4.93 -5.07 -6.21
CA LEU A 254 5.76 -5.17 -7.41
C LEU A 254 5.66 -3.91 -8.28
N TYR A 255 4.52 -3.23 -8.22
CA TYR A 255 4.26 -2.04 -9.02
C TYR A 255 3.20 -1.17 -8.37
N ALA A 256 3.29 0.13 -8.55
CA ALA A 256 2.21 1.09 -8.35
C ALA A 256 2.34 2.23 -9.35
N ASN A 257 1.21 2.66 -9.97
CA ASN A 257 1.25 3.76 -10.95
C ASN A 257 1.29 5.15 -10.33
N HIS A 258 0.96 5.30 -9.03
CA HIS A 258 0.95 6.57 -8.31
C HIS A 258 1.43 6.41 -6.86
N TYR A 259 1.93 7.49 -6.29
CA TYR A 259 2.26 7.74 -4.88
C TYR A 259 3.32 6.82 -4.26
N PHE A 260 3.19 5.50 -4.39
CA PHE A 260 4.00 4.55 -3.65
C PHE A 260 5.28 4.17 -4.40
N ASN A 261 6.41 4.30 -3.73
CA ASN A 261 7.70 3.79 -4.19
C ASN A 261 7.82 2.29 -3.89
N ALA A 262 7.41 1.89 -2.69
CA ALA A 262 7.32 0.50 -2.27
C ALA A 262 6.32 0.34 -1.13
N SER A 263 5.75 -0.85 -0.99
CA SER A 263 4.93 -1.24 0.15
C SER A 263 5.19 -2.70 0.51
N LEU A 264 5.21 -2.97 1.81
CA LEU A 264 5.27 -4.29 2.41
C LEU A 264 4.15 -4.39 3.44
N ALA A 265 3.23 -5.33 3.24
CA ALA A 265 2.23 -5.69 4.24
C ALA A 265 2.49 -7.10 4.76
N LEU A 266 2.47 -7.25 6.07
CA LEU A 266 2.64 -8.52 6.77
C LEU A 266 1.42 -8.79 7.63
N THR A 267 0.93 -10.03 7.65
CA THR A 267 -0.18 -10.46 8.50
C THR A 267 0.18 -11.77 9.18
N ALA A 268 -0.02 -11.84 10.49
CA ALA A 268 0.13 -13.07 11.26
C ALA A 268 -1.21 -13.43 11.90
N PHE A 269 -1.66 -14.67 11.69
CA PHE A 269 -2.69 -15.30 12.51
C PHE A 269 -1.99 -16.09 13.62
N VAL A 270 -2.23 -15.69 14.86
CA VAL A 270 -1.54 -16.24 16.04
C VAL A 270 -2.57 -16.82 17.00
N ASN A 271 -2.50 -18.14 17.21
CA ASN A 271 -3.29 -18.78 18.25
C ASN A 271 -2.59 -18.61 19.61
N VAL A 272 -3.31 -18.07 20.59
CA VAL A 272 -2.76 -17.76 21.91
C VAL A 272 -3.67 -18.39 22.98
N PRO A 273 -3.19 -19.43 23.67
CA PRO A 273 -3.92 -20.04 24.78
C PRO A 273 -4.26 -18.99 25.86
N GLY A 274 -5.51 -18.99 26.30
CA GLY A 274 -6.01 -18.02 27.28
C GLY A 274 -6.46 -16.67 26.68
N ALA A 275 -6.39 -16.49 25.37
CA ALA A 275 -7.02 -15.35 24.69
C ALA A 275 -8.54 -15.42 24.76
N THR A 276 -9.22 -14.28 24.96
CA THR A 276 -10.69 -14.20 25.09
C THR A 276 -11.43 -14.76 23.89
N GLN A 277 -10.84 -14.65 22.68
CA GLN A 277 -11.43 -15.09 21.42
C GLN A 277 -10.64 -16.22 20.76
N GLY A 278 -9.55 -16.72 21.39
CA GLY A 278 -8.73 -17.83 20.89
C GLY A 278 -7.57 -17.41 19.99
N ALA A 279 -7.75 -16.45 19.10
CA ALA A 279 -6.71 -16.03 18.18
C ALA A 279 -6.61 -14.51 18.00
N TYR A 280 -5.43 -14.07 17.53
CA TYR A 280 -5.16 -12.68 17.15
C TYR A 280 -4.74 -12.61 15.70
N LEU A 281 -5.19 -11.55 15.02
CA LEU A 281 -4.54 -11.05 13.81
C LEU A 281 -3.63 -9.90 14.20
N VAL A 282 -2.35 -10.05 13.84
CA VAL A 282 -1.36 -8.97 13.87
C VAL A 282 -1.11 -8.54 12.45
N TYR A 283 -1.23 -7.27 12.18
CA TYR A 283 -1.01 -6.69 10.85
C TYR A 283 0.05 -5.59 10.93
N GLU A 284 0.98 -5.61 10.01
CA GLU A 284 1.97 -4.54 9.82
C GLU A 284 1.97 -4.11 8.37
N ASN A 285 1.98 -2.79 8.13
CA ASN A 285 2.23 -2.22 6.82
C ASN A 285 3.30 -1.15 6.92
N ARG A 286 4.25 -1.23 6.02
CA ARG A 286 5.30 -0.24 5.81
C ARG A 286 5.27 0.19 4.36
N SER A 287 5.12 1.47 4.12
CA SER A 287 5.02 2.03 2.77
C SER A 287 5.90 3.26 2.63
N ARG A 288 6.61 3.36 1.54
CA ARG A 288 7.33 4.56 1.13
C ARG A 288 6.59 5.24 0.01
N ALA A 289 6.39 6.53 0.16
CA ALA A 289 5.59 7.32 -0.77
C ALA A 289 6.26 8.64 -1.12
N ASP A 290 6.00 9.06 -2.35
CA ASP A 290 6.41 10.37 -2.82
C ASP A 290 5.69 11.50 -2.10
N GLY A 291 6.33 12.66 -2.04
CA GLY A 291 5.71 13.89 -1.56
C GLY A 291 5.51 13.99 -0.04
N LEU A 292 6.00 13.02 0.74
CA LEU A 292 6.03 13.12 2.21
C LEU A 292 7.17 14.01 2.72
N GLU A 293 8.03 14.50 1.82
CA GLU A 293 9.10 15.45 2.07
C GLU A 293 8.81 16.82 1.43
N GLY A 294 9.68 17.79 1.70
CA GLY A 294 9.58 19.16 1.16
C GLY A 294 8.69 20.08 2.00
N PRO A 295 8.37 21.28 1.50
CA PRO A 295 7.77 22.38 2.28
C PRO A 295 6.46 22.04 2.98
N PHE A 296 5.66 21.14 2.39
CA PHE A 296 4.38 20.68 2.96
C PHE A 296 4.42 19.21 3.43
N GLY A 297 5.61 18.60 3.49
CA GLY A 297 5.79 17.18 3.81
C GLY A 297 5.15 16.78 5.14
N LYS A 298 5.32 17.58 6.20
CA LYS A 298 4.73 17.32 7.51
C LYS A 298 3.20 17.30 7.50
N ILE A 299 2.57 18.22 6.75
CA ILE A 299 1.10 18.29 6.64
C ILE A 299 0.59 17.07 5.87
N LYS A 300 1.20 16.77 4.72
CA LYS A 300 0.86 15.59 3.91
C LYS A 300 1.03 14.30 4.71
N ARG A 301 2.15 14.18 5.45
CA ARG A 301 2.43 13.04 6.31
C ARG A 301 1.33 12.83 7.35
N GLY A 302 0.95 13.86 8.11
CA GLY A 302 -0.10 13.74 9.12
C GLY A 302 -1.45 13.31 8.52
N VAL A 303 -1.76 13.77 7.31
CA VAL A 303 -2.96 13.34 6.58
C VAL A 303 -2.88 11.86 6.19
N VAL A 304 -1.74 11.41 5.65
CA VAL A 304 -1.57 10.00 5.22
C VAL A 304 -1.53 9.07 6.43
N GLU A 305 -0.85 9.45 7.51
CA GLU A 305 -0.82 8.70 8.77
C GLU A 305 -2.22 8.51 9.35
N LYS A 306 -3.01 9.57 9.40
CA LYS A 306 -4.40 9.51 9.87
C LYS A 306 -5.24 8.56 9.01
N LYS A 307 -5.14 8.66 7.67
CA LYS A 307 -5.83 7.74 6.74
C LYS A 307 -5.38 6.29 6.90
N ALA A 308 -4.10 6.07 7.10
CA ALA A 308 -3.56 4.73 7.29
C ALA A 308 -4.11 4.08 8.57
N ILE A 309 -4.18 4.84 9.68
CA ILE A 309 -4.78 4.38 10.94
C ILE A 309 -6.26 4.07 10.76
N GLU A 310 -7.03 5.01 10.20
CA GLU A 310 -8.48 4.87 10.01
C GLU A 310 -8.80 3.71 9.06
N GLY A 311 -8.09 3.60 7.95
CA GLY A 311 -8.27 2.54 6.97
C GLY A 311 -7.93 1.15 7.54
N LEU A 312 -6.81 1.03 8.26
CA LEU A 312 -6.45 -0.24 8.89
C LEU A 312 -7.46 -0.62 9.98
N LYS A 313 -7.90 0.34 10.79
CA LYS A 313 -8.91 0.08 11.83
C LYS A 313 -10.19 -0.48 11.22
N ALA A 314 -10.69 0.12 10.14
CA ALA A 314 -11.87 -0.37 9.44
C ALA A 314 -11.69 -1.79 8.87
N ILE A 315 -10.50 -2.11 8.32
CA ILE A 315 -10.16 -3.46 7.85
C ILE A 315 -10.20 -4.47 9.00
N LEU A 316 -9.61 -4.13 10.15
CA LEU A 316 -9.60 -5.02 11.31
C LEU A 316 -10.99 -5.22 11.92
N GLU A 317 -11.80 -4.16 12.00
CA GLU A 317 -13.20 -4.23 12.44
C GLU A 317 -14.03 -5.14 11.52
N HIS A 318 -13.86 -4.99 10.19
CA HIS A 318 -14.50 -5.86 9.22
C HIS A 318 -14.05 -7.32 9.35
N SER A 319 -12.75 -7.56 9.47
CA SER A 319 -12.18 -8.90 9.66
C SER A 319 -12.71 -9.56 10.94
N GLN A 320 -12.80 -8.81 12.03
CA GLN A 320 -13.35 -9.29 13.30
C GLN A 320 -14.83 -9.67 13.16
N ALA A 321 -15.61 -8.83 12.51
CA ALA A 321 -17.04 -9.06 12.31
C ALA A 321 -17.30 -10.26 11.40
N SER A 322 -16.58 -10.38 10.28
CA SER A 322 -16.73 -11.48 9.32
C SER A 322 -16.25 -12.83 9.86
N LEU A 323 -15.18 -12.82 10.67
CA LEU A 323 -14.58 -14.00 11.27
C LEU A 323 -15.04 -14.27 12.72
N GLY A 324 -15.87 -13.44 13.27
CA GLY A 324 -16.39 -13.55 14.64
C GLY A 324 -17.72 -14.28 14.76
N GLY A 325 -18.34 -14.71 13.65
CA GLY A 325 -19.64 -15.40 13.64
C GLY A 325 -20.82 -14.56 14.10
N SER A 326 -20.66 -13.26 14.32
CA SER A 326 -21.81 -12.33 14.39
C SER A 326 -22.26 -12.03 12.98
N PRO A 327 -23.56 -12.14 12.66
CA PRO A 327 -24.04 -11.64 11.39
C PRO A 327 -23.64 -10.16 11.32
N LEU A 328 -22.76 -9.82 10.38
CA LEU A 328 -22.72 -8.45 9.90
C LEU A 328 -24.16 -8.15 9.50
N ALA A 329 -24.84 -7.30 10.24
CA ALA A 329 -25.92 -6.55 9.63
C ALA A 329 -25.27 -6.01 8.36
N ALA A 330 -25.79 -6.47 7.22
CA ALA A 330 -25.23 -6.16 5.90
C ALA A 330 -25.41 -4.66 5.63
N ASN A 331 -24.62 -3.86 6.32
CA ASN A 331 -24.42 -2.45 6.04
C ASN A 331 -23.17 -2.36 5.20
N THR A 332 -23.25 -2.97 3.99
CA THR A 332 -22.37 -2.67 2.88
C THR A 332 -22.32 -1.17 2.58
N ASP A 333 -23.29 -0.41 3.09
CA ASP A 333 -23.35 1.05 2.98
C ASP A 333 -22.38 1.78 3.93
N ASP A 334 -21.89 1.17 5.01
CA ASP A 334 -20.93 1.85 5.91
C ASP A 334 -19.56 2.06 5.28
N TYR A 335 -19.14 1.20 4.35
CA TYR A 335 -17.94 1.48 3.54
C TYR A 335 -18.24 2.55 2.47
N ALA A 336 -19.45 2.58 1.92
CA ALA A 336 -19.89 3.64 1.01
C ALA A 336 -20.06 4.98 1.74
N THR A 337 -20.52 4.98 3.00
CA THR A 337 -20.59 6.18 3.84
C THR A 337 -19.21 6.69 4.27
N TYR A 338 -18.20 5.82 4.34
CA TYR A 338 -16.81 6.25 4.58
C TYR A 338 -16.25 7.09 3.43
N GLU A 339 -16.71 6.85 2.19
CA GLU A 339 -16.34 7.65 1.03
C GLU A 339 -17.24 8.88 0.81
N SER A 340 -18.53 8.81 1.15
CA SER A 340 -19.47 9.91 0.96
C SER A 340 -19.34 11.01 2.02
N TYR A 341 -18.78 10.70 3.19
CA TYR A 341 -18.37 11.71 4.14
C TYR A 341 -17.04 12.32 3.69
N GLY A 342 -17.16 13.17 2.66
CA GLY A 342 -16.07 14.03 2.25
C GLY A 342 -15.43 14.67 3.48
N TRP A 343 -14.14 14.76 3.49
CA TRP A 343 -13.25 15.32 4.51
C TRP A 343 -13.79 16.59 5.19
N GLY A 344 -14.64 17.34 4.50
CA GLY A 344 -15.25 18.58 4.98
C GLY A 344 -16.26 18.41 6.11
N GLN A 345 -17.02 17.33 6.19
CA GLN A 345 -18.11 17.24 7.16
C GLN A 345 -17.68 16.81 8.57
N ARG A 346 -16.60 16.02 8.72
CA ARG A 346 -16.12 15.61 10.05
C ARG A 346 -15.12 16.57 10.68
N LEU A 347 -14.35 17.34 9.88
CA LEU A 347 -13.40 18.31 10.41
C LEU A 347 -14.04 19.63 10.84
N PHE A 348 -15.21 19.98 10.29
CA PHE A 348 -15.83 21.28 10.53
C PHE A 348 -17.36 21.15 10.64
N GLY A 349 -17.83 20.50 11.67
CA GLY A 349 -19.25 20.22 11.91
C GLY A 349 -20.18 21.31 11.37
N GLY A 350 -20.84 21.04 10.24
CA GLY A 350 -21.95 21.83 9.74
C GLY A 350 -21.70 22.89 8.68
N ILE A 351 -20.48 23.04 8.14
CA ILE A 351 -20.21 24.00 7.07
C ILE A 351 -20.52 23.37 5.70
N ARG A 352 -21.37 24.05 4.93
CA ARG A 352 -21.90 23.60 3.64
C ARG A 352 -20.80 23.21 2.63
N PRO A 353 -20.96 22.12 1.85
CA PRO A 353 -19.95 21.61 0.90
C PRO A 353 -19.52 22.62 -0.17
N LEU A 354 -20.34 23.63 -0.48
CA LEU A 354 -19.99 24.72 -1.42
C LEU A 354 -18.82 25.60 -0.95
N LEU A 355 -18.65 25.82 0.34
CA LEU A 355 -17.54 26.62 0.89
C LEU A 355 -16.19 25.88 0.75
N TRP A 356 -16.19 24.56 0.78
CA TRP A 356 -14.98 23.74 0.58
C TRP A 356 -14.49 23.73 -0.86
N LEU A 357 -15.40 23.72 -1.82
CA LEU A 357 -15.04 23.90 -3.23
C LEU A 357 -14.41 25.27 -3.47
N LEU A 358 -14.87 26.31 -2.78
CA LEU A 358 -14.29 27.65 -2.86
C LEU A 358 -12.92 27.74 -2.18
N VAL A 359 -12.71 27.10 -1.02
CA VAL A 359 -11.41 27.06 -0.35
C VAL A 359 -10.40 26.22 -1.13
N LEU A 360 -10.82 25.08 -1.68
CA LEU A 360 -9.96 24.22 -2.51
C LEU A 360 -9.62 24.90 -3.84
N SER A 361 -10.58 25.59 -4.48
CA SER A 361 -10.35 26.37 -5.68
C SER A 361 -9.47 27.60 -5.43
N ALA A 362 -9.61 28.27 -4.29
CA ALA A 362 -8.73 29.37 -3.88
C ALA A 362 -7.29 28.90 -3.60
N LEU A 363 -7.11 27.74 -2.97
CA LEU A 363 -5.79 27.13 -2.78
C LEU A 363 -5.16 26.69 -4.10
N ILE A 364 -5.93 26.09 -5.00
CA ILE A 364 -5.47 25.73 -6.36
C ILE A 364 -5.17 26.99 -7.18
N ALA A 365 -6.02 28.03 -7.10
CA ALA A 365 -5.78 29.30 -7.77
C ALA A 365 -4.51 30.00 -7.22
N LEU A 366 -4.26 29.97 -5.90
CA LEU A 366 -3.04 30.51 -5.31
C LEU A 366 -1.79 29.72 -5.73
N LEU A 367 -1.88 28.41 -5.88
CA LEU A 367 -0.78 27.57 -6.37
C LEU A 367 -0.50 27.82 -7.88
N VAL A 368 -1.54 27.97 -8.69
CA VAL A 368 -1.43 28.28 -10.12
C VAL A 368 -0.94 29.70 -10.34
N LEU A 369 -1.44 30.69 -9.57
CA LEU A 369 -1.00 32.08 -9.65
C LEU A 369 0.42 32.26 -9.11
N GLY A 370 0.81 31.50 -8.06
CA GLY A 370 2.17 31.44 -7.57
C GLY A 370 3.16 30.94 -8.61
N LYS A 371 2.81 29.87 -9.32
CA LYS A 371 3.63 29.31 -10.42
C LYS A 371 3.75 30.32 -11.58
N ARG A 372 2.64 30.92 -12.03
CA ARG A 372 2.66 31.96 -13.08
C ARG A 372 3.48 33.19 -12.72
N ARG A 373 3.52 33.57 -11.43
CA ARG A 373 4.31 34.71 -10.95
C ARG A 373 5.80 34.41 -10.98
N VAL A 374 6.19 33.19 -10.62
CA VAL A 374 7.59 32.72 -10.69
C VAL A 374 8.05 32.62 -12.15
N ASP A 375 7.21 32.07 -13.02
CA ASP A 375 7.53 31.93 -14.44
C ASP A 375 7.64 33.30 -15.14
N ASN A 376 6.79 34.27 -14.80
CA ASN A 376 6.87 35.63 -15.30
C ASN A 376 8.11 36.40 -14.81
N VAL A 377 8.53 36.18 -13.56
CA VAL A 377 9.77 36.79 -13.02
C VAL A 377 10.99 36.20 -13.70
N ASN A 378 10.99 34.89 -13.97
CA ASN A 378 12.09 34.22 -14.67
C ASN A 378 12.14 34.63 -16.15
N ALA A 379 11.00 34.79 -16.82
CA ALA A 379 10.92 35.29 -18.20
C ALA A 379 11.36 36.75 -18.32
N SER A 380 11.05 37.59 -17.30
CA SER A 380 11.52 38.98 -17.26
C SER A 380 13.03 39.09 -17.04
N LYS A 381 13.58 38.26 -16.15
CA LYS A 381 15.05 38.17 -15.96
C LYS A 381 15.78 37.67 -17.20
N ALA A 382 15.20 36.70 -17.93
CA ALA A 382 15.80 36.20 -19.18
C ALA A 382 15.78 37.25 -20.31
N LYS A 383 14.81 38.16 -20.33
CA LYS A 383 14.76 39.30 -21.30
C LYS A 383 15.75 40.39 -20.95
N SER A 384 16.07 40.63 -19.69
CA SER A 384 17.03 41.67 -19.26
C SER A 384 18.51 41.25 -19.42
N LEU A 385 18.78 39.98 -19.75
CA LEU A 385 20.12 39.42 -19.96
C LEU A 385 20.53 39.23 -21.43
N LYS A 386 19.68 39.71 -22.40
CA LYS A 386 20.14 39.74 -23.81
C LYS A 386 21.01 40.96 -24.03
N PRO A 387 22.28 40.80 -24.42
CA PRO A 387 23.14 41.93 -24.75
C PRO A 387 22.64 42.61 -26.02
N GLU A 388 22.58 43.92 -25.95
CA GLU A 388 22.42 44.83 -27.07
C GLU A 388 23.73 44.81 -27.87
N SER A 389 23.77 43.98 -28.92
CA SER A 389 24.90 44.04 -29.86
C SER A 389 24.38 44.00 -31.31
N ALA A 390 24.78 45.03 -32.02
CA ALA A 390 24.81 45.24 -33.47
C ALA A 390 23.74 46.20 -34.03
N LYS A 391 24.05 47.49 -33.92
CA LYS A 391 23.81 48.45 -34.98
C LYS A 391 25.12 49.24 -35.19
N SER A 392 25.80 48.91 -36.21
CA SER A 392 26.67 49.80 -37.01
C SER A 392 26.76 49.25 -38.40
#